data_1eee170cadd016386544b4f152ea97c7
#
_entry.id   1eee170cadd016386544b4f152ea97c7
#
_cell.length_a   1.000
_cell.length_b   1.000
_cell.length_c   1.000
_cell.angle_alpha   90.00
_cell.angle_beta   90.00
_cell.angle_gamma   90.00
#
_symmetry.space_group_name_H-M   'P 1'
#
loop_
_entity.id
_entity.type
_entity.pdbx_description
1 polymer ?
#
loop_
_entity_poly.entity_id
_entity_poly.type
_entity_poly.pdbx_seq_one_letter_code
_entity_poly.pdbx_strand_id
1 'polypeptide(L)'
;GQPKKKPAAPSSGGSAKLDACTELVTSAVEGGHRILLFSQFTSMLDLLAKRLDEAGVSHFTLQGSTPKPVRAELVRRFNAGEASVFLISLRAGGTGLNLTAADIVIHYDPWWNPAAEDQATDRAHRIGQTKEVEVVRLLVHDSIEEQVVSMSQAKRKLFDLLITPGESMPTKLSDEDLLKGCEAVDQMAAASGVTTIF
;
A
#
# COMPACT_ATOMS: atom_id res chain seq x y z
N GLY A 1 -3.51 1.66 38.75
CA GLY A 1 -2.73 0.84 37.83
C GLY A 1 -3.59 -0.24 37.21
N GLN A 2 -4.02 -0.04 35.97
CA GLN A 2 -4.70 -1.10 35.21
C GLN A 2 -3.61 -1.98 34.54
N PRO A 3 -3.76 -3.31 34.53
CA PRO A 3 -2.80 -4.19 33.87
C PRO A 3 -2.90 -4.05 32.35
N LYS A 4 -1.78 -3.73 31.70
CA LYS A 4 -1.66 -3.77 30.24
C LYS A 4 -1.94 -5.19 29.74
N LYS A 5 -2.99 -5.33 28.94
CA LYS A 5 -3.37 -6.59 28.28
C LYS A 5 -2.23 -7.01 27.37
N LYS A 6 -1.61 -8.14 27.66
CA LYS A 6 -0.58 -8.78 26.83
C LYS A 6 -1.23 -9.17 25.50
N PRO A 7 -0.58 -8.93 24.34
CA PRO A 7 -1.15 -9.40 23.07
C PRO A 7 -1.31 -10.92 23.11
N ALA A 8 -2.46 -11.40 22.67
CA ALA A 8 -2.76 -12.82 22.58
C ALA A 8 -1.77 -13.51 21.64
N ALA A 9 -1.29 -14.69 22.05
CA ALA A 9 -0.42 -15.52 21.21
C ALA A 9 -1.15 -15.92 19.92
N PRO A 10 -0.46 -16.01 18.76
CA PRO A 10 -1.09 -16.34 17.49
C PRO A 10 -1.70 -17.74 17.55
N SER A 11 -2.98 -17.83 17.20
CA SER A 11 -3.70 -19.08 17.04
C SER A 11 -3.12 -19.87 15.85
N SER A 12 -2.91 -21.15 16.06
CA SER A 12 -2.31 -22.13 15.15
C SER A 12 -2.82 -22.02 13.69
N GLY A 13 -1.92 -21.72 12.75
CA GLY A 13 -2.12 -21.97 11.32
C GLY A 13 -2.35 -20.74 10.43
N GLY A 14 -2.35 -19.50 10.95
CA GLY A 14 -2.47 -18.26 10.16
C GLY A 14 -1.12 -17.54 9.99
N SER A 15 -0.97 -16.77 8.92
CA SER A 15 0.15 -15.83 8.79
C SER A 15 -0.04 -14.68 9.78
N ALA A 16 0.96 -14.41 10.64
CA ALA A 16 0.90 -13.32 11.61
C ALA A 16 0.55 -11.96 10.96
N LYS A 17 1.04 -11.74 9.73
CA LYS A 17 0.72 -10.55 8.94
C LYS A 17 -0.76 -10.48 8.56
N LEU A 18 -1.36 -11.62 8.19
CA LEU A 18 -2.78 -11.69 7.83
C LEU A 18 -3.66 -11.43 9.04
N ASP A 19 -3.31 -12.01 10.19
CA ASP A 19 -4.05 -11.82 11.44
C ASP A 19 -3.95 -10.34 11.90
N ALA A 20 -2.76 -9.75 11.89
CA ALA A 20 -2.55 -8.34 12.22
C ALA A 20 -3.29 -7.39 11.25
N CYS A 21 -3.30 -7.71 9.95
CA CYS A 21 -4.05 -6.95 8.96
C CYS A 21 -5.55 -7.00 9.25
N THR A 22 -6.09 -8.20 9.54
CA THR A 22 -7.51 -8.39 9.83
C THR A 22 -7.93 -7.63 11.08
N GLU A 23 -7.11 -7.67 12.14
CA GLU A 23 -7.34 -6.93 13.39
C GLU A 23 -7.34 -5.41 13.15
N LEU A 24 -6.35 -4.90 12.41
CA LEU A 24 -6.26 -3.48 12.04
C LEU A 24 -7.50 -3.03 11.27
N VAL A 25 -7.89 -3.80 10.23
CA VAL A 25 -9.06 -3.49 9.40
C VAL A 25 -10.34 -3.49 10.22
N THR A 26 -10.54 -4.51 11.05
CA THR A 26 -11.75 -4.61 11.89
C THR A 26 -11.85 -3.45 12.86
N SER A 27 -10.76 -3.12 13.56
CA SER A 27 -10.71 -1.98 14.48
C SER A 27 -10.99 -0.65 13.78
N ALA A 28 -10.43 -0.43 12.59
CA ALA A 28 -10.65 0.80 11.82
C ALA A 28 -12.10 0.90 11.32
N VAL A 29 -12.70 -0.21 10.88
CA VAL A 29 -14.11 -0.24 10.46
C VAL A 29 -15.05 0.02 11.64
N GLU A 30 -14.77 -0.54 12.82
CA GLU A 30 -15.49 -0.23 14.06
C GLU A 30 -15.38 1.25 14.44
N GLY A 31 -14.24 1.90 14.13
CA GLY A 31 -14.03 3.34 14.25
C GLY A 31 -14.79 4.18 13.20
N GLY A 32 -15.52 3.56 12.27
CA GLY A 32 -16.27 4.23 11.22
C GLY A 32 -15.45 4.63 10.00
N HIS A 33 -14.23 4.12 9.87
CA HIS A 33 -13.36 4.37 8.73
C HIS A 33 -13.71 3.50 7.52
N ARG A 34 -13.33 3.97 6.33
CA ARG A 34 -13.44 3.22 5.08
C ARG A 34 -12.06 3.01 4.47
N ILE A 35 -11.81 1.80 4.04
CA ILE A 35 -10.48 1.31 3.76
C ILE A 35 -10.34 0.88 2.31
N LEU A 36 -9.28 1.35 1.64
CA LEU A 36 -8.74 0.73 0.43
C LEU A 36 -7.59 -0.18 0.84
N LEU A 37 -7.68 -1.45 0.51
CA LEU A 37 -6.62 -2.41 0.78
C LEU A 37 -6.05 -2.94 -0.53
N PHE A 38 -4.77 -2.68 -0.76
CA PHE A 38 -4.07 -3.06 -1.97
C PHE A 38 -3.15 -4.25 -1.74
N SER A 39 -3.17 -5.20 -2.68
CA SER A 39 -2.18 -6.27 -2.79
C SER A 39 -1.79 -6.50 -4.25
N GLN A 40 -0.55 -6.92 -4.48
CA GLN A 40 -0.08 -7.34 -5.80
C GLN A 40 -0.56 -8.75 -6.16
N PHE A 41 -0.89 -9.58 -5.17
CA PHE A 41 -1.29 -10.96 -5.34
C PHE A 41 -2.81 -11.12 -5.21
N THR A 42 -3.46 -11.59 -6.28
CA THR A 42 -4.91 -11.84 -6.25
C THR A 42 -5.29 -12.95 -5.26
N SER A 43 -4.44 -13.97 -5.12
CA SER A 43 -4.62 -15.03 -4.11
C SER A 43 -4.61 -14.49 -2.68
N MET A 44 -3.84 -13.42 -2.41
CA MET A 44 -3.85 -12.77 -1.11
C MET A 44 -5.15 -11.99 -0.90
N LEU A 45 -5.68 -11.33 -1.94
CA LEU A 45 -6.99 -10.67 -1.86
C LEU A 45 -8.11 -11.67 -1.56
N ASP A 46 -8.04 -12.88 -2.12
CA ASP A 46 -9.03 -13.94 -1.85
C ASP A 46 -8.95 -14.43 -0.38
N LEU A 47 -7.73 -14.56 0.18
CA LEU A 47 -7.53 -14.88 1.59
C LEU A 47 -8.02 -13.77 2.52
N LEU A 48 -7.73 -12.52 2.19
CA LEU A 48 -8.21 -11.35 2.93
C LEU A 48 -9.74 -11.27 2.89
N ALA A 49 -10.35 -11.46 1.71
CA ALA A 49 -11.81 -11.50 1.55
C ALA A 49 -12.44 -12.52 2.49
N LYS A 50 -11.91 -13.75 2.50
CA LYS A 50 -12.39 -14.81 3.40
C LYS A 50 -12.28 -14.42 4.88
N ARG A 51 -11.17 -13.81 5.30
CA ARG A 51 -10.99 -13.35 6.68
C ARG A 51 -11.95 -12.23 7.06
N LEU A 52 -12.23 -11.31 6.12
CA LEU A 52 -13.21 -10.24 6.32
C LEU A 52 -14.63 -10.78 6.39
N ASP A 53 -14.98 -11.80 5.60
CA ASP A 53 -16.27 -12.51 5.70
C ASP A 53 -16.42 -13.17 7.06
N GLU A 54 -15.39 -13.88 7.55
CA GLU A 54 -15.37 -14.52 8.88
C GLU A 54 -15.51 -13.48 10.01
N ALA A 55 -14.98 -12.27 9.82
CA ALA A 55 -15.10 -11.15 10.75
C ALA A 55 -16.40 -10.33 10.59
N GLY A 56 -17.25 -10.65 9.60
CA GLY A 56 -18.50 -9.93 9.33
C GLY A 56 -18.28 -8.52 8.75
N VAL A 57 -17.11 -8.25 8.15
CA VAL A 57 -16.77 -6.95 7.56
C VAL A 57 -17.19 -6.90 6.10
N SER A 58 -18.07 -5.95 5.77
CA SER A 58 -18.55 -5.75 4.39
C SER A 58 -17.41 -5.28 3.48
N HIS A 59 -17.23 -5.95 2.36
CA HIS A 59 -16.17 -5.62 1.42
C HIS A 59 -16.56 -5.83 -0.04
N PHE A 60 -15.84 -5.15 -0.93
CA PHE A 60 -15.81 -5.42 -2.38
C PHE A 60 -14.41 -5.85 -2.80
N THR A 61 -14.33 -6.61 -3.89
CA THR A 61 -13.04 -7.03 -4.47
C THR A 61 -12.97 -6.62 -5.93
N LEU A 62 -11.86 -6.00 -6.33
CA LEU A 62 -11.57 -5.57 -7.69
C LEU A 62 -10.24 -6.13 -8.15
N GLN A 63 -10.29 -6.97 -9.18
CA GLN A 63 -9.11 -7.61 -9.78
C GLN A 63 -8.95 -7.19 -11.25
N GLY A 64 -7.80 -7.54 -11.85
CA GLY A 64 -7.52 -7.25 -13.26
C GLY A 64 -8.55 -7.85 -14.22
N SER A 65 -9.11 -9.00 -13.88
CA SER A 65 -10.16 -9.71 -14.63
C SER A 65 -11.56 -9.09 -14.54
N THR A 66 -11.79 -8.17 -13.58
CA THR A 66 -13.10 -7.54 -13.38
C THR A 66 -13.51 -6.71 -14.60
N PRO A 67 -14.65 -6.96 -15.25
CA PRO A 67 -15.10 -6.20 -16.42
C PRO A 67 -15.32 -4.71 -16.14
N LYS A 68 -15.05 -3.84 -17.13
CA LYS A 68 -15.19 -2.38 -16.97
C LYS A 68 -16.53 -1.90 -16.40
N PRO A 69 -17.70 -2.40 -16.86
CA PRO A 69 -18.99 -1.98 -16.29
C PRO A 69 -19.12 -2.33 -14.81
N VAL A 70 -18.66 -3.53 -14.43
CA VAL A 70 -18.68 -3.99 -13.03
C VAL A 70 -17.76 -3.12 -12.15
N ARG A 71 -16.59 -2.72 -12.67
CA ARG A 71 -15.69 -1.81 -11.94
C ARG A 71 -16.36 -0.49 -11.61
N ALA A 72 -17.02 0.13 -12.59
CA ALA A 72 -17.71 1.41 -12.39
C ALA A 72 -18.82 1.28 -11.33
N GLU A 73 -19.56 0.18 -11.37
CA GLU A 73 -20.63 -0.08 -10.40
C GLU A 73 -20.06 -0.32 -8.99
N LEU A 74 -19.01 -1.10 -8.82
CA LEU A 74 -18.37 -1.32 -7.52
C LEU A 74 -17.85 -0.01 -6.91
N VAL A 75 -17.23 0.85 -7.73
CA VAL A 75 -16.77 2.18 -7.29
C VAL A 75 -17.94 3.04 -6.83
N ARG A 76 -19.04 3.08 -7.61
CA ARG A 76 -20.24 3.83 -7.24
C ARG A 76 -20.82 3.36 -5.91
N ARG A 77 -20.97 2.04 -5.75
CA ARG A 77 -21.52 1.42 -4.54
C ARG A 77 -20.61 1.63 -3.32
N PHE A 78 -19.29 1.53 -3.48
CA PHE A 78 -18.36 1.82 -2.41
C PHE A 78 -18.44 3.29 -1.95
N ASN A 79 -18.48 4.23 -2.90
CA ASN A 79 -18.64 5.65 -2.58
C ASN A 79 -20.01 5.97 -1.96
N ALA A 80 -21.04 5.17 -2.26
CA ALA A 80 -22.36 5.25 -1.60
C ALA A 80 -22.38 4.63 -0.20
N GLY A 81 -21.33 3.92 0.21
CA GLY A 81 -21.17 3.38 1.56
C GLY A 81 -21.71 1.97 1.74
N GLU A 82 -21.90 1.22 0.68
CA GLU A 82 -22.42 -0.15 0.76
C GLU A 82 -21.39 -1.16 1.27
N ALA A 83 -20.10 -0.81 1.30
CA ALA A 83 -19.05 -1.61 1.88
C ALA A 83 -18.05 -0.74 2.64
N SER A 84 -17.44 -1.31 3.71
CA SER A 84 -16.44 -0.65 4.53
C SER A 84 -15.04 -0.81 3.97
N VAL A 85 -14.76 -1.89 3.25
CA VAL A 85 -13.45 -2.22 2.70
C VAL A 85 -13.53 -2.44 1.20
N PHE A 86 -12.53 -1.96 0.46
CA PHE A 86 -12.36 -2.27 -0.96
C PHE A 86 -11.00 -2.93 -1.18
N LEU A 87 -11.01 -4.21 -1.46
CA LEU A 87 -9.84 -5.02 -1.80
C LEU A 87 -9.51 -4.81 -3.29
N ILE A 88 -8.31 -4.34 -3.59
CA ILE A 88 -7.93 -3.95 -4.96
C ILE A 88 -6.59 -4.54 -5.32
N SER A 89 -6.51 -5.23 -6.47
CA SER A 89 -5.21 -5.62 -7.00
C SER A 89 -4.47 -4.39 -7.55
N LEU A 90 -3.18 -4.24 -7.26
CA LEU A 90 -2.37 -3.10 -7.71
C LEU A 90 -2.44 -2.91 -9.23
N ARG A 91 -2.49 -4.00 -10.00
CA ARG A 91 -2.65 -3.95 -11.46
C ARG A 91 -4.00 -3.37 -11.90
N ALA A 92 -5.07 -3.64 -11.14
CA ALA A 92 -6.40 -3.11 -11.42
C ALA A 92 -6.54 -1.65 -10.96
N GLY A 93 -5.81 -1.26 -9.92
CA GLY A 93 -5.78 0.10 -9.38
C GLY A 93 -5.27 1.15 -10.37
N GLY A 94 -4.49 0.78 -11.40
CA GLY A 94 -3.96 1.70 -12.42
C GLY A 94 -5.02 2.40 -13.31
N THR A 95 -6.29 2.02 -13.25
CA THR A 95 -7.35 2.47 -14.15
C THR A 95 -8.21 3.61 -13.61
N GLY A 96 -7.63 4.75 -13.22
CA GLY A 96 -8.38 6.00 -13.01
C GLY A 96 -9.57 5.97 -12.04
N LEU A 97 -9.60 5.02 -11.09
CA LEU A 97 -10.69 4.88 -10.10
C LEU A 97 -10.78 6.12 -9.21
N ASN A 98 -11.98 6.58 -8.89
CA ASN A 98 -12.24 7.66 -7.94
C ASN A 98 -12.90 7.07 -6.69
N LEU A 99 -12.13 6.93 -5.60
CA LEU A 99 -12.52 6.24 -4.36
C LEU A 99 -12.45 7.17 -3.15
N THR A 100 -13.08 8.34 -3.28
CA THR A 100 -13.07 9.42 -2.28
C THR A 100 -13.83 9.11 -0.99
N ALA A 101 -14.54 7.99 -0.92
CA ALA A 101 -15.18 7.57 0.33
C ALA A 101 -14.20 6.99 1.36
N ALA A 102 -13.00 6.58 0.92
CA ALA A 102 -11.99 6.00 1.80
C ALA A 102 -11.15 7.09 2.48
N ASP A 103 -10.84 6.87 3.72
CA ASP A 103 -9.96 7.70 4.55
C ASP A 103 -8.73 6.92 5.07
N ILE A 104 -8.67 5.61 4.83
CA ILE A 104 -7.48 4.78 5.10
C ILE A 104 -7.09 4.01 3.85
N VAL A 105 -5.80 4.00 3.54
CA VAL A 105 -5.19 3.19 2.46
C VAL A 105 -4.18 2.23 3.08
N ILE A 106 -4.38 0.94 2.89
CA ILE A 106 -3.48 -0.10 3.38
C ILE A 106 -2.78 -0.77 2.18
N HIS A 107 -1.46 -0.73 2.18
CA HIS A 107 -0.64 -1.56 1.30
C HIS A 107 -0.24 -2.82 2.05
N TYR A 108 -0.83 -3.97 1.67
CA TYR A 108 -0.57 -5.25 2.30
C TYR A 108 0.83 -5.78 1.96
N ASP A 109 1.24 -5.64 0.69
CA ASP A 109 2.57 -6.01 0.21
C ASP A 109 3.33 -4.75 -0.18
N PRO A 110 4.64 -4.64 0.12
CA PRO A 110 5.46 -3.57 -0.41
C PRO A 110 5.64 -3.74 -1.93
N TRP A 111 5.66 -2.64 -2.64
CA TRP A 111 5.89 -2.63 -4.07
C TRP A 111 7.26 -2.02 -4.38
N TRP A 112 8.03 -2.69 -5.20
CA TRP A 112 9.36 -2.22 -5.62
C TRP A 112 9.33 -1.00 -6.57
N ASN A 113 8.14 -0.65 -7.08
CA ASN A 113 7.92 0.57 -7.85
C ASN A 113 7.10 1.58 -7.04
N PRO A 114 7.74 2.59 -6.43
CA PRO A 114 7.05 3.57 -5.59
C PRO A 114 5.97 4.35 -6.33
N ALA A 115 6.15 4.62 -7.64
CA ALA A 115 5.14 5.31 -8.44
C ALA A 115 3.80 4.57 -8.54
N ALA A 116 3.80 3.22 -8.47
CA ALA A 116 2.58 2.44 -8.48
C ALA A 116 1.86 2.49 -7.12
N GLU A 117 2.59 2.56 -6.00
CA GLU A 117 2.01 2.78 -4.67
C GLU A 117 1.41 4.20 -4.54
N ASP A 118 2.16 5.21 -4.98
CA ASP A 118 1.68 6.59 -4.99
C ASP A 118 0.42 6.72 -5.84
N GLN A 119 0.41 6.12 -7.04
CA GLN A 119 -0.77 6.08 -7.89
C GLN A 119 -1.96 5.37 -7.23
N ALA A 120 -1.74 4.31 -6.45
CA ALA A 120 -2.80 3.63 -5.71
C ALA A 120 -3.34 4.52 -4.58
N THR A 121 -2.46 5.19 -3.85
CA THR A 121 -2.81 6.14 -2.79
C THR A 121 -3.61 7.33 -3.33
N ASP A 122 -3.24 7.85 -4.50
CA ASP A 122 -3.94 8.95 -5.19
C ASP A 122 -5.38 8.63 -5.60
N ARG A 123 -5.83 7.38 -5.46
CA ARG A 123 -7.25 7.02 -5.67
C ARG A 123 -8.15 7.54 -4.56
N ALA A 124 -7.63 7.62 -3.34
CA ALA A 124 -8.31 8.23 -2.20
C ALA A 124 -8.06 9.74 -2.14
N HIS A 125 -6.86 10.20 -2.49
CA HIS A 125 -6.45 11.60 -2.55
C HIS A 125 -6.89 12.27 -3.87
N ARG A 126 -8.18 12.55 -4.05
CA ARG A 126 -8.68 13.23 -5.24
C ARG A 126 -9.56 14.42 -4.91
N ILE A 127 -9.83 15.25 -5.93
CA ILE A 127 -10.80 16.33 -5.88
C ILE A 127 -12.15 15.75 -5.41
N GLY A 128 -12.66 16.25 -4.27
CA GLY A 128 -13.85 15.73 -3.61
C GLY A 128 -13.58 14.97 -2.30
N GLN A 129 -12.32 14.67 -1.99
CA GLN A 129 -11.94 14.17 -0.66
C GLN A 129 -11.92 15.32 0.35
N THR A 130 -12.69 15.16 1.42
CA THR A 130 -12.82 16.17 2.51
C THR A 130 -12.13 15.72 3.79
N LYS A 131 -11.70 14.44 3.85
CA LYS A 131 -11.03 13.85 5.01
C LYS A 131 -9.53 13.73 4.75
N GLU A 132 -8.76 13.78 5.82
CA GLU A 132 -7.36 13.37 5.78
C GLU A 132 -7.27 11.87 5.47
N VAL A 133 -6.37 11.48 4.58
CA VAL A 133 -6.19 10.07 4.19
C VAL A 133 -4.94 9.54 4.86
N GLU A 134 -5.11 8.54 5.72
CA GLU A 134 -4.01 7.82 6.35
C GLU A 134 -3.51 6.69 5.45
N VAL A 135 -2.19 6.58 5.31
CA VAL A 135 -1.55 5.51 4.50
C VAL A 135 -0.75 4.59 5.39
N VAL A 136 -1.14 3.33 5.44
CA VAL A 136 -0.50 2.27 6.23
C VAL A 136 0.20 1.26 5.32
N ARG A 137 1.45 0.93 5.62
CA ARG A 137 2.20 -0.16 4.96
C ARG A 137 2.45 -1.28 5.94
N LEU A 138 2.02 -2.48 5.60
CA LEU A 138 2.27 -3.67 6.42
C LEU A 138 3.56 -4.33 5.96
N LEU A 139 4.52 -4.45 6.86
CA LEU A 139 5.82 -5.07 6.60
C LEU A 139 6.07 -6.18 7.61
N VAL A 140 6.67 -7.25 7.14
CA VAL A 140 7.19 -8.31 8.00
C VAL A 140 8.63 -7.97 8.36
N HIS A 141 8.91 -7.88 9.67
CA HIS A 141 10.25 -7.58 10.17
C HIS A 141 11.22 -8.73 9.84
N ASP A 142 12.50 -8.39 9.60
CA ASP A 142 13.57 -9.33 9.21
C ASP A 142 13.22 -10.17 7.96
N SER A 143 12.58 -9.56 6.97
CA SER A 143 12.14 -10.24 5.75
C SER A 143 12.62 -9.53 4.48
N ILE A 144 12.41 -10.23 3.34
CA ILE A 144 12.64 -9.66 2.01
C ILE A 144 11.81 -8.38 1.77
N GLU A 145 10.70 -8.19 2.48
CA GLU A 145 9.85 -7.01 2.34
C GLU A 145 10.57 -5.73 2.77
N GLU A 146 11.38 -5.78 3.83
CA GLU A 146 12.21 -4.63 4.24
C GLU A 146 13.26 -4.28 3.19
N GLN A 147 13.86 -5.28 2.55
CA GLN A 147 14.81 -5.06 1.46
C GLN A 147 14.11 -4.40 0.26
N VAL A 148 12.92 -4.86 -0.10
CA VAL A 148 12.12 -4.25 -1.19
C VAL A 148 11.81 -2.79 -0.89
N VAL A 149 11.44 -2.45 0.34
CA VAL A 149 11.18 -1.06 0.75
C VAL A 149 12.45 -0.22 0.69
N SER A 150 13.57 -0.74 1.18
CA SER A 150 14.87 -0.05 1.12
C SER A 150 15.29 0.25 -0.32
N MET A 151 15.18 -0.73 -1.20
CA MET A 151 15.46 -0.54 -2.65
C MET A 151 14.51 0.46 -3.30
N SER A 152 13.23 0.43 -2.95
CA SER A 152 12.23 1.37 -3.45
C SER A 152 12.54 2.81 -3.00
N GLN A 153 12.94 2.99 -1.75
CA GLN A 153 13.35 4.29 -1.20
C GLN A 153 14.63 4.81 -1.83
N ALA A 154 15.63 3.95 -2.02
CA ALA A 154 16.87 4.30 -2.72
C ALA A 154 16.59 4.75 -4.15
N LYS A 155 15.73 4.03 -4.87
CA LYS A 155 15.29 4.39 -6.22
C LYS A 155 14.57 5.75 -6.24
N ARG A 156 13.73 6.05 -5.24
CA ARG A 156 13.04 7.34 -5.14
C ARG A 156 14.02 8.47 -4.92
N LYS A 157 14.98 8.31 -4.00
CA LYS A 157 16.04 9.30 -3.76
C LYS A 157 16.90 9.55 -5.00
N LEU A 158 17.25 8.48 -5.72
CA LEU A 158 17.97 8.59 -6.98
C LEU A 158 17.17 9.41 -8.02
N PHE A 159 15.88 9.16 -8.11
CA PHE A 159 14.99 9.87 -9.01
C PHE A 159 14.90 11.37 -8.65
N ASP A 160 14.74 11.67 -7.35
CA ASP A 160 14.67 13.05 -6.83
C ASP A 160 15.98 13.84 -7.05
N LEU A 161 17.13 13.15 -7.04
CA LEU A 161 18.44 13.74 -7.31
C LEU A 161 18.70 14.00 -8.81
N LEU A 162 18.12 13.19 -9.68
CA LEU A 162 18.35 13.25 -11.13
C LEU A 162 17.33 14.14 -11.86
N ILE A 163 16.20 14.45 -11.25
CA ILE A 163 15.15 15.30 -11.82
C ILE A 163 15.17 16.66 -11.15
N THR A 164 15.83 17.61 -11.79
CA THR A 164 15.70 19.03 -11.45
C THR A 164 14.29 19.49 -11.81
N PRO A 165 13.56 20.20 -10.91
CA PRO A 165 12.23 20.72 -11.23
C PRO A 165 12.28 21.60 -12.49
N GLY A 166 11.67 21.16 -13.58
CA GLY A 166 11.59 21.87 -14.86
C GLY A 166 12.25 21.18 -16.05
N GLU A 167 12.97 20.09 -15.87
CA GLU A 167 13.51 19.30 -16.98
C GLU A 167 12.65 18.08 -17.28
N SER A 168 12.34 17.90 -18.57
CA SER A 168 11.69 16.69 -19.06
C SER A 168 12.64 15.49 -18.94
N MET A 169 12.09 14.36 -18.51
CA MET A 169 12.80 13.09 -18.33
C MET A 169 13.79 12.80 -19.47
N PRO A 170 15.06 12.54 -19.20
CA PRO A 170 15.94 11.96 -20.20
C PRO A 170 15.43 10.56 -20.55
N THR A 171 15.22 10.32 -21.84
CA THR A 171 14.67 9.06 -22.36
C THR A 171 15.59 7.85 -22.13
N LYS A 172 16.84 8.08 -21.73
CA LYS A 172 17.84 7.08 -21.30
C LYS A 172 18.78 7.74 -20.31
N LEU A 173 18.88 7.18 -19.12
CA LEU A 173 19.98 7.44 -18.19
C LEU A 173 21.24 6.74 -18.72
N SER A 174 22.38 7.43 -18.75
CA SER A 174 23.65 6.80 -19.06
C SER A 174 24.11 5.95 -17.87
N ASP A 175 24.93 4.92 -18.13
CA ASP A 175 25.53 4.10 -17.08
C ASP A 175 26.34 4.97 -16.09
N GLU A 176 26.90 6.09 -16.54
CA GLU A 176 27.65 7.04 -15.73
C GLU A 176 26.74 7.86 -14.80
N ASP A 177 25.53 8.22 -15.22
CA ASP A 177 24.53 8.89 -14.38
C ASP A 177 23.99 7.94 -13.30
N LEU A 178 23.83 6.65 -13.63
CA LEU A 178 23.46 5.61 -12.69
C LEU A 178 24.54 5.38 -11.62
N LEU A 179 25.82 5.34 -12.04
CA LEU A 179 26.95 5.19 -11.11
C LEU A 179 27.06 6.38 -10.15
N LYS A 180 27.00 7.61 -10.65
CA LYS A 180 27.01 8.83 -9.82
C LYS A 180 25.85 8.86 -8.83
N GLY A 181 24.67 8.41 -9.25
CA GLY A 181 23.52 8.30 -8.38
C GLY A 181 23.70 7.26 -7.26
N CYS A 182 24.30 6.10 -7.57
CA CYS A 182 24.61 5.08 -6.57
C CYS A 182 25.64 5.59 -5.55
N GLU A 183 26.73 6.25 -6.00
CA GLU A 183 27.75 6.81 -5.12
C GLU A 183 27.17 7.90 -4.20
N ALA A 184 26.24 8.73 -4.68
CA ALA A 184 25.58 9.75 -3.88
C ALA A 184 24.67 9.13 -2.80
N VAL A 185 23.98 8.03 -3.11
CA VAL A 185 23.15 7.28 -2.14
C VAL A 185 24.02 6.64 -1.07
N ASP A 186 25.15 6.04 -1.43
CA ASP A 186 26.09 5.42 -0.49
C ASP A 186 26.71 6.46 0.45
N GLN A 187 27.08 7.65 -0.07
CA GLN A 187 27.58 8.75 0.73
C GLN A 187 26.52 9.29 1.71
N MET A 188 25.26 9.38 1.32
CA MET A 188 24.17 9.80 2.19
C MET A 188 23.83 8.74 3.24
N ALA A 189 23.87 7.45 2.90
CA ALA A 189 23.70 6.36 3.86
C ALA A 189 24.80 6.37 4.93
N ALA A 190 26.05 6.59 4.52
CA ALA A 190 27.17 6.72 5.43
C ALA A 190 27.05 7.96 6.36
N ALA A 191 26.52 9.07 5.85
CA ALA A 191 26.34 10.31 6.62
C ALA A 191 25.14 10.23 7.60
N SER A 192 24.14 9.39 7.33
CA SER A 192 22.94 9.20 8.18
C SER A 192 23.11 8.16 9.29
N GLY A 193 24.28 7.51 9.40
CA GLY A 193 24.55 6.49 10.43
C GLY A 193 23.76 5.18 10.25
N VAL A 194 23.12 4.98 9.11
CA VAL A 194 22.44 3.73 8.76
C VAL A 194 23.50 2.75 8.24
N THR A 195 23.92 1.84 9.08
CA THR A 195 24.80 0.73 8.67
C THR A 195 24.00 -0.21 7.80
N THR A 196 24.25 -0.20 6.48
CA THR A 196 23.75 -1.24 5.59
C THR A 196 24.48 -2.54 5.94
N ILE A 197 23.81 -3.47 6.58
CA ILE A 197 24.33 -4.83 6.79
C ILE A 197 23.96 -5.61 5.54
N PHE A 198 24.98 -6.00 4.76
CA PHE A 198 24.85 -6.96 3.66
C PHE A 198 24.70 -8.38 4.20
#